data_2de4b0b081c620dcc519807489957337
#
_entry.id   2de4b0b081c620dcc519807489957337
#
_cell.length_a   1.000
_cell.length_b   1.000
_cell.length_c   1.000
_cell.angle_alpha   90.00
_cell.angle_beta   90.00
_cell.angle_gamma   90.00
#
_symmetry.space_group_name_H-M   'P 1'
#
loop_
_entity.id
_entity.type
_entity.pdbx_description
1 polymer ?
#
loop_
_entity_poly.entity_id
_entity_poly.type
_entity_poly.pdbx_seq_one_letter_code
_entity_poly.pdbx_strand_id
1 'polypeptide(L)'
;MKKFLFILFIFFTLTVQSISMSRADTIPFGLVDDHLNLVISASDESKTINFYGEVLGLNRISDIELPEKRKMIRYIAGESELKFIIRNKDSSLKVSNFNNEIGIQQLTLFIPIDRKKEIIDKILKNNIKLPKFINSKIGSIDISKTLINDFDGNKIELVFLTDELDNYNFNTSGFQLNVTNAKITGSFLRNILGFKYIKNEENQDIFKIGKTLVNLNEVKGSSKKRVGLPGEIEGYSLVQFVVNDVIASRNQILMNGGKIHTEPYKIGDLAIIMFIESPDGILFEFGAALVK
;
A
#
# COMPACT_ATOMS: atom_id res chain seq x y z
N MET A 1 7.74 80.21 -33.85
CA MET A 1 8.52 79.50 -32.87
C MET A 1 7.61 78.48 -32.21
N LYS A 2 7.64 77.22 -32.72
CA LYS A 2 6.82 76.09 -32.16
C LYS A 2 7.70 75.28 -31.21
N LYS A 3 7.32 75.22 -29.93
CA LYS A 3 7.99 74.37 -28.94
C LYS A 3 7.46 72.94 -29.05
N PHE A 4 8.36 72.01 -29.41
CA PHE A 4 8.09 70.58 -29.40
C PHE A 4 8.22 70.05 -27.96
N LEU A 5 7.15 69.50 -27.43
CA LEU A 5 7.10 68.85 -26.14
C LEU A 5 7.40 67.36 -26.37
N PHE A 6 8.55 66.90 -25.90
CA PHE A 6 8.92 65.47 -25.92
C PHE A 6 8.33 64.77 -24.70
N ILE A 7 7.32 63.94 -24.90
CA ILE A 7 6.76 63.07 -23.84
C ILE A 7 7.53 61.76 -23.89
N LEU A 8 8.35 61.52 -22.83
CA LEU A 8 9.08 60.26 -22.65
C LEU A 8 8.14 59.24 -22.01
N PHE A 9 7.69 58.27 -22.81
CA PHE A 9 6.95 57.10 -22.30
C PHE A 9 7.94 56.09 -21.72
N ILE A 10 8.01 56.01 -20.38
CA ILE A 10 8.72 54.92 -19.69
C ILE A 10 7.81 53.71 -19.64
N PHE A 11 8.08 52.70 -20.50
CA PHE A 11 7.47 51.38 -20.40
C PHE A 11 8.06 50.65 -19.20
N PHE A 12 7.31 50.59 -18.12
CA PHE A 12 7.60 49.69 -17.01
C PHE A 12 7.16 48.27 -17.42
N THR A 13 8.07 47.46 -17.95
CA THR A 13 7.84 46.00 -18.14
C THR A 13 7.89 45.35 -16.77
N LEU A 14 6.72 45.11 -16.19
CA LEU A 14 6.57 44.19 -15.07
C LEU A 14 6.89 42.77 -15.58
N THR A 15 8.12 42.33 -15.40
CA THR A 15 8.46 40.91 -15.46
C THR A 15 7.81 40.24 -14.25
N VAL A 16 6.65 39.62 -14.48
CA VAL A 16 6.08 38.68 -13.53
C VAL A 16 7.03 37.47 -13.53
N GLN A 17 8.01 37.49 -12.62
CA GLN A 17 8.71 36.27 -12.26
C GLN A 17 7.67 35.33 -11.65
N SER A 18 7.22 34.35 -12.41
CA SER A 18 6.53 33.18 -11.88
C SER A 18 7.50 32.51 -10.92
N ILE A 19 7.35 32.82 -9.64
CA ILE A 19 7.93 32.00 -8.57
C ILE A 19 7.27 30.65 -8.73
N SER A 20 7.95 29.73 -9.41
CA SER A 20 7.64 28.30 -9.29
C SER A 20 7.97 27.97 -7.83
N MET A 21 7.00 28.13 -6.93
CA MET A 21 7.04 27.41 -5.67
C MET A 21 7.23 25.94 -6.05
N SER A 22 8.40 25.41 -5.75
CA SER A 22 8.58 23.97 -5.69
C SER A 22 7.45 23.50 -4.78
N ARG A 23 6.49 22.81 -5.37
CA ARG A 23 5.46 22.13 -4.59
C ARG A 23 6.24 21.24 -3.65
N ALA A 24 6.43 21.68 -2.40
CA ALA A 24 6.86 20.79 -1.34
C ALA A 24 6.02 19.55 -1.53
N ASP A 25 6.65 18.36 -1.51
CA ASP A 25 5.96 17.08 -1.69
C ASP A 25 4.87 16.98 -0.62
N THR A 26 3.72 17.57 -0.89
CA THR A 26 2.58 17.49 0.00
C THR A 26 2.11 16.07 -0.05
N ILE A 27 2.13 15.41 1.10
CA ILE A 27 1.63 14.05 1.26
C ILE A 27 0.16 14.07 0.83
N PRO A 28 -0.23 13.27 -0.17
CA PRO A 28 -1.61 13.27 -0.67
C PRO A 28 -2.59 12.93 0.45
N PHE A 29 -3.76 13.54 0.43
CA PHE A 29 -4.89 13.25 1.33
C PHE A 29 -4.66 13.52 2.82
N GLY A 30 -3.56 14.16 3.21
CA GLY A 30 -3.24 14.35 4.63
C GLY A 30 -3.04 13.01 5.35
N LEU A 31 -2.28 12.11 4.74
CA LEU A 31 -1.83 10.87 5.39
C LEU A 31 -1.20 11.20 6.74
N VAL A 32 -1.56 10.44 7.77
CA VAL A 32 -1.03 10.62 9.13
C VAL A 32 0.44 10.23 9.18
N ASP A 33 0.78 9.07 8.58
CA ASP A 33 2.08 8.40 8.75
C ASP A 33 2.75 8.14 7.41
N ASP A 34 2.76 8.93 6.44
CA ASP A 34 3.51 8.82 5.18
C ASP A 34 3.70 7.38 4.61
N HIS A 35 2.76 6.48 4.90
CA HIS A 35 2.74 5.10 4.41
C HIS A 35 1.31 4.55 4.32
N LEU A 36 1.17 3.39 3.66
CA LEU A 36 -0.09 2.66 3.57
C LEU A 36 -0.03 1.39 4.43
N ASN A 37 -1.20 0.99 4.90
CA ASN A 37 -1.40 -0.26 5.62
C ASN A 37 -2.09 -1.29 4.73
N LEU A 38 -1.98 -2.56 5.10
CA LEU A 38 -2.61 -3.67 4.38
C LEU A 38 -3.57 -4.43 5.31
N VAL A 39 -4.81 -4.62 4.86
CA VAL A 39 -5.81 -5.41 5.59
C VAL A 39 -5.95 -6.79 4.95
N ILE A 40 -5.91 -7.81 5.79
CA ILE A 40 -5.79 -9.21 5.40
C ILE A 40 -6.90 -10.02 6.11
N SER A 41 -7.63 -10.81 5.36
CA SER A 41 -8.55 -11.82 5.89
C SER A 41 -7.76 -13.07 6.25
N ALA A 42 -7.69 -13.43 7.52
CA ALA A 42 -6.98 -14.62 7.99
C ALA A 42 -7.93 -15.69 8.52
N SER A 43 -7.60 -16.96 8.26
CA SER A 43 -8.45 -18.10 8.65
C SER A 43 -8.29 -18.52 10.10
N ASP A 44 -7.15 -18.23 10.73
CA ASP A 44 -6.79 -18.78 12.04
C ASP A 44 -5.91 -17.81 12.84
N GLU A 45 -6.37 -17.45 14.03
CA GLU A 45 -5.67 -16.54 14.93
C GLU A 45 -4.30 -17.07 15.35
N SER A 46 -4.25 -18.32 15.79
CA SER A 46 -3.01 -18.93 16.32
C SER A 46 -1.94 -19.06 15.26
N LYS A 47 -2.33 -19.44 14.04
CA LYS A 47 -1.42 -19.54 12.90
C LYS A 47 -0.94 -18.15 12.47
N THR A 48 -1.81 -17.12 12.50
CA THR A 48 -1.42 -15.74 12.23
C THR A 48 -0.35 -15.27 13.22
N ILE A 49 -0.58 -15.51 14.51
CA ILE A 49 0.36 -15.13 15.58
C ILE A 49 1.69 -15.85 15.38
N ASN A 50 1.65 -17.16 15.18
CA ASN A 50 2.88 -17.95 14.98
C ASN A 50 3.66 -17.49 13.74
N PHE A 51 2.99 -17.34 12.59
CA PHE A 51 3.69 -17.04 11.35
C PHE A 51 4.27 -15.62 11.34
N TYR A 52 3.45 -14.60 11.59
CA TYR A 52 3.90 -13.21 11.49
C TYR A 52 4.71 -12.76 12.70
N GLY A 53 4.39 -13.25 13.90
CA GLY A 53 5.14 -12.95 15.13
C GLY A 53 6.39 -13.80 15.28
N GLU A 54 6.23 -15.13 15.37
CA GLU A 54 7.36 -16.01 15.73
C GLU A 54 8.27 -16.31 14.54
N VAL A 55 7.71 -16.61 13.34
CA VAL A 55 8.53 -16.96 12.17
C VAL A 55 9.15 -15.73 11.54
N LEU A 56 8.34 -14.71 11.19
CA LEU A 56 8.85 -13.51 10.55
C LEU A 56 9.43 -12.49 11.56
N GLY A 57 9.09 -12.62 12.85
CA GLY A 57 9.58 -11.75 13.91
C GLY A 57 9.08 -10.31 13.78
N LEU A 58 7.84 -10.12 13.30
CA LEU A 58 7.20 -8.82 13.27
C LEU A 58 6.71 -8.43 14.68
N ASN A 59 6.78 -7.15 14.97
CA ASN A 59 6.33 -6.63 16.26
C ASN A 59 4.80 -6.56 16.33
N ARG A 60 4.17 -7.33 17.22
CA ARG A 60 2.72 -7.27 17.46
C ARG A 60 2.38 -6.06 18.32
N ILE A 61 1.35 -5.33 17.91
CA ILE A 61 0.78 -4.24 18.70
C ILE A 61 -0.63 -4.62 19.19
N SER A 62 -1.24 -3.76 20.01
CA SER A 62 -2.54 -4.06 20.63
C SER A 62 -3.61 -4.38 19.57
N ASP A 63 -4.34 -5.46 19.81
CA ASP A 63 -5.47 -5.85 18.97
C ASP A 63 -6.60 -4.82 19.06
N ILE A 64 -7.46 -4.80 18.06
CA ILE A 64 -8.67 -3.98 18.06
C ILE A 64 -9.89 -4.90 18.03
N GLU A 65 -10.79 -4.69 18.98
CA GLU A 65 -12.10 -5.33 18.96
C GLU A 65 -13.01 -4.59 17.97
N LEU A 66 -13.49 -5.31 16.97
CA LEU A 66 -14.41 -4.81 15.96
C LEU A 66 -15.86 -5.15 16.34
N PRO A 67 -16.86 -4.46 15.75
CA PRO A 67 -18.26 -4.88 15.86
C PRO A 67 -18.46 -6.38 15.54
N GLU A 68 -19.53 -6.96 16.07
CA GLU A 68 -19.86 -8.39 15.90
C GLU A 68 -18.84 -9.35 16.50
N LYS A 69 -18.09 -8.91 17.52
CA LYS A 69 -17.05 -9.69 18.23
C LYS A 69 -15.95 -10.17 17.30
N ARG A 70 -15.71 -9.48 16.18
CA ARG A 70 -14.58 -9.74 15.33
C ARG A 70 -13.32 -9.12 15.96
N LYS A 71 -12.18 -9.74 15.70
CA LYS A 71 -10.89 -9.31 16.22
C LYS A 71 -9.96 -8.95 15.07
N MET A 72 -9.29 -7.81 15.22
CA MET A 72 -8.22 -7.38 14.34
C MET A 72 -6.88 -7.51 15.06
N ILE A 73 -6.04 -8.44 14.60
CA ILE A 73 -4.65 -8.60 15.05
C ILE A 73 -3.78 -7.68 14.22
N ARG A 74 -2.80 -7.01 14.86
CA ARG A 74 -1.99 -6.02 14.18
C ARG A 74 -0.49 -6.28 14.38
N TYR A 75 0.27 -6.13 13.30
CA TYR A 75 1.72 -6.21 13.30
C TYR A 75 2.32 -5.00 12.61
N ILE A 76 3.49 -4.57 13.09
CA ILE A 76 4.30 -3.54 12.45
C ILE A 76 5.28 -4.22 11.48
N ALA A 77 5.22 -3.81 10.22
CA ALA A 77 6.14 -4.21 9.16
C ALA A 77 6.88 -2.97 8.66
N GLY A 78 8.04 -2.69 9.23
CA GLY A 78 8.68 -1.38 9.13
C GLY A 78 7.83 -0.33 9.85
N GLU A 79 7.33 0.66 9.13
CA GLU A 79 6.38 1.65 9.66
C GLU A 79 4.91 1.30 9.33
N SER A 80 4.68 0.43 8.34
CA SER A 80 3.32 0.02 7.93
C SER A 80 2.71 -0.95 8.93
N GLU A 81 1.38 -0.89 9.07
CA GLU A 81 0.63 -1.91 9.80
C GLU A 81 0.08 -2.99 8.85
N LEU A 82 0.25 -4.23 9.24
CA LEU A 82 -0.47 -5.38 8.70
C LEU A 82 -1.63 -5.68 9.65
N LYS A 83 -2.85 -5.60 9.15
CA LYS A 83 -4.09 -5.73 9.92
C LYS A 83 -4.82 -7.00 9.53
N PHE A 84 -4.86 -7.98 10.43
CA PHE A 84 -5.46 -9.28 10.19
C PHE A 84 -6.85 -9.33 10.83
N ILE A 85 -7.88 -9.44 10.01
CA ILE A 85 -9.25 -9.69 10.48
C ILE A 85 -9.50 -11.18 10.43
N ILE A 86 -9.68 -11.78 11.62
CA ILE A 86 -9.92 -13.21 11.75
C ILE A 86 -11.34 -13.52 11.30
N ARG A 87 -11.45 -14.45 10.34
CA ARG A 87 -12.72 -14.88 9.79
C ARG A 87 -13.47 -15.78 10.78
N ASN A 88 -14.80 -15.74 10.72
CA ASN A 88 -15.60 -16.73 11.41
C ASN A 88 -15.37 -18.12 10.80
N LYS A 89 -15.28 -19.15 11.65
CA LYS A 89 -14.98 -20.54 11.24
C LYS A 89 -15.98 -21.12 10.24
N ASP A 90 -17.18 -20.56 10.12
CA ASP A 90 -18.25 -21.02 9.24
C ASP A 90 -18.18 -20.45 7.81
N SER A 91 -17.17 -19.65 7.50
CA SER A 91 -17.02 -19.13 6.15
C SER A 91 -16.59 -20.24 5.20
N SER A 92 -17.43 -20.56 4.21
CA SER A 92 -17.19 -21.56 3.16
C SER A 92 -16.16 -21.11 2.11
N LEU A 93 -15.46 -20.01 2.37
CA LEU A 93 -14.43 -19.50 1.48
C LEU A 93 -13.29 -20.50 1.40
N LYS A 94 -13.02 -21.00 0.21
CA LYS A 94 -11.92 -21.93 -0.04
C LYS A 94 -10.65 -21.15 -0.35
N VAL A 95 -9.53 -21.56 0.25
CA VAL A 95 -8.21 -21.11 -0.17
C VAL A 95 -8.05 -21.39 -1.65
N SER A 96 -8.04 -20.37 -2.48
CA SER A 96 -7.79 -20.50 -3.92
C SER A 96 -6.30 -20.42 -4.19
N ASN A 97 -5.84 -21.12 -5.23
CA ASN A 97 -4.48 -20.92 -5.74
C ASN A 97 -4.41 -19.53 -6.36
N PHE A 98 -3.88 -18.57 -5.61
CA PHE A 98 -3.81 -17.14 -5.94
C PHE A 98 -2.96 -16.78 -7.18
N ASN A 99 -2.71 -17.72 -8.07
CA ASN A 99 -1.97 -17.45 -9.29
C ASN A 99 -2.90 -16.87 -10.34
N ASN A 100 -2.58 -15.68 -10.84
CA ASN A 100 -3.25 -15.00 -11.94
C ASN A 100 -4.66 -14.43 -11.66
N GLU A 101 -5.06 -14.26 -10.41
CA GLU A 101 -6.29 -13.54 -10.07
C GLU A 101 -6.04 -12.03 -10.05
N ILE A 102 -7.04 -11.24 -10.41
CA ILE A 102 -7.04 -9.78 -10.25
C ILE A 102 -7.23 -9.42 -8.79
N GLY A 103 -6.45 -8.48 -8.27
CA GLY A 103 -6.49 -8.07 -6.86
C GLY A 103 -5.12 -7.87 -6.25
N ILE A 104 -5.05 -7.75 -4.93
CA ILE A 104 -3.78 -7.67 -4.20
C ILE A 104 -3.19 -9.07 -4.12
N GLN A 105 -2.00 -9.26 -4.67
CA GLN A 105 -1.43 -10.60 -4.85
C GLN A 105 -0.29 -10.93 -3.91
N GLN A 106 0.47 -9.93 -3.49
CA GLN A 106 1.71 -10.17 -2.79
C GLN A 106 2.00 -9.01 -1.84
N LEU A 107 2.45 -9.35 -0.66
CA LEU A 107 3.09 -8.44 0.29
C LEU A 107 4.60 -8.49 0.06
N THR A 108 5.27 -7.35 0.07
CA THR A 108 6.74 -7.26 0.06
C THR A 108 7.21 -6.71 1.41
N LEU A 109 8.08 -7.45 2.09
CA LEU A 109 8.72 -7.06 3.33
C LEU A 109 10.19 -6.74 3.08
N PHE A 110 10.59 -5.53 3.39
CA PHE A 110 11.99 -5.10 3.33
C PHE A 110 12.65 -5.37 4.68
N ILE A 111 13.73 -6.13 4.67
CA ILE A 111 14.34 -6.68 5.88
C ILE A 111 15.85 -6.42 5.84
N PRO A 112 16.46 -5.94 6.94
CA PRO A 112 17.91 -5.84 7.03
C PRO A 112 18.59 -7.20 6.80
N ILE A 113 19.71 -7.21 6.08
CA ILE A 113 20.40 -8.45 5.68
C ILE A 113 20.90 -9.26 6.87
N ASP A 114 21.24 -8.61 7.97
CA ASP A 114 21.71 -9.26 9.21
C ASP A 114 20.65 -10.17 9.84
N ARG A 115 19.35 -9.87 9.64
CA ARG A 115 18.24 -10.71 10.09
C ARG A 115 17.96 -11.92 9.19
N LYS A 116 18.59 -11.99 8.00
CA LYS A 116 18.32 -13.04 7.00
C LYS A 116 18.50 -14.45 7.58
N LYS A 117 19.62 -14.69 8.29
CA LYS A 117 19.90 -16.01 8.85
C LYS A 117 18.86 -16.43 9.87
N GLU A 118 18.50 -15.55 10.80
CA GLU A 118 17.49 -15.82 11.84
C GLU A 118 16.14 -16.23 11.23
N ILE A 119 15.68 -15.46 10.24
CA ILE A 119 14.39 -15.71 9.58
C ILE A 119 14.39 -17.03 8.80
N ILE A 120 15.48 -17.32 8.08
CA ILE A 120 15.64 -18.60 7.36
C ILE A 120 15.58 -19.77 8.33
N ASP A 121 16.32 -19.71 9.44
CA ASP A 121 16.34 -20.76 10.45
C ASP A 121 14.93 -21.00 11.05
N LYS A 122 14.17 -19.94 11.30
CA LYS A 122 12.78 -20.02 11.77
C LYS A 122 11.83 -20.59 10.72
N ILE A 123 11.97 -20.21 9.46
CA ILE A 123 11.20 -20.76 8.31
C ILE A 123 11.41 -22.26 8.24
N LEU A 124 12.65 -22.73 8.27
CA LEU A 124 13.00 -24.17 8.20
C LEU A 124 12.49 -24.93 9.42
N LYS A 125 12.64 -24.37 10.62
CA LYS A 125 12.15 -24.98 11.87
C LYS A 125 10.64 -25.19 11.87
N ASN A 126 9.90 -24.32 11.19
CA ASN A 126 8.43 -24.42 11.05
C ASN A 126 7.98 -25.25 9.82
N ASN A 127 8.89 -26.00 9.20
CA ASN A 127 8.63 -26.82 8.01
C ASN A 127 8.05 -26.02 6.83
N ILE A 128 8.30 -24.73 6.76
CA ILE A 128 7.93 -23.89 5.62
C ILE A 128 8.99 -24.14 4.55
N LYS A 129 8.53 -24.43 3.34
CA LYS A 129 9.43 -24.67 2.20
C LYS A 129 10.27 -23.45 1.92
N LEU A 130 11.58 -23.56 2.09
CA LEU A 130 12.51 -22.50 1.74
C LEU A 130 12.64 -22.39 0.22
N PRO A 131 12.28 -21.28 -0.37
CA PRO A 131 12.35 -21.09 -1.80
C PRO A 131 13.77 -20.70 -2.24
N LYS A 132 13.94 -20.67 -3.56
CA LYS A 132 15.20 -20.22 -4.17
C LYS A 132 15.37 -18.71 -3.98
N PHE A 133 16.56 -18.29 -3.54
CA PHE A 133 16.93 -16.87 -3.49
C PHE A 133 17.32 -16.35 -4.88
N ILE A 134 16.94 -15.12 -5.14
CA ILE A 134 17.32 -14.35 -6.33
C ILE A 134 18.10 -13.14 -5.85
N ASN A 135 19.33 -12.97 -6.34
CA ASN A 135 20.09 -11.76 -6.11
C ASN A 135 19.78 -10.75 -7.22
N SER A 136 19.55 -9.51 -6.87
CA SER A 136 19.15 -8.43 -7.76
C SER A 136 19.59 -7.09 -7.18
N LYS A 137 19.19 -5.98 -7.80
CA LYS A 137 19.45 -4.62 -7.32
C LYS A 137 18.16 -3.81 -7.28
N ILE A 138 18.08 -2.89 -6.34
CA ILE A 138 17.12 -1.78 -6.34
C ILE A 138 17.94 -0.50 -6.40
N GLY A 139 18.01 0.13 -7.58
CA GLY A 139 18.98 1.20 -7.83
C GLY A 139 20.41 0.70 -7.64
N SER A 140 21.17 1.29 -6.72
CA SER A 140 22.56 0.87 -6.38
C SER A 140 22.62 -0.21 -5.29
N ILE A 141 21.51 -0.56 -4.64
CA ILE A 141 21.49 -1.46 -3.49
C ILE A 141 21.42 -2.91 -3.95
N ASP A 142 22.36 -3.74 -3.46
CA ASP A 142 22.29 -5.19 -3.63
C ASP A 142 21.21 -5.77 -2.72
N ILE A 143 20.33 -6.58 -3.29
CA ILE A 143 19.27 -7.27 -2.59
C ILE A 143 19.33 -8.77 -2.80
N SER A 144 18.85 -9.51 -1.82
CA SER A 144 18.58 -10.94 -1.95
C SER A 144 17.12 -11.19 -1.63
N LYS A 145 16.34 -11.62 -2.60
CA LYS A 145 14.90 -11.79 -2.44
C LYS A 145 14.44 -13.23 -2.61
N THR A 146 13.35 -13.56 -1.94
CA THR A 146 12.71 -14.85 -2.02
C THR A 146 11.21 -14.74 -1.78
N LEU A 147 10.43 -15.68 -2.30
CA LEU A 147 8.98 -15.71 -2.17
C LEU A 147 8.58 -16.90 -1.29
N ILE A 148 7.82 -16.64 -0.24
CA ILE A 148 7.20 -17.64 0.62
C ILE A 148 5.68 -17.50 0.61
N ASN A 149 4.99 -18.50 1.12
CA ASN A 149 3.56 -18.41 1.40
C ASN A 149 3.33 -18.53 2.91
N ASP A 150 2.35 -17.80 3.41
CA ASP A 150 1.84 -18.06 4.75
C ASP A 150 0.96 -19.32 4.77
N PHE A 151 0.35 -19.61 5.91
CA PHE A 151 -0.51 -20.78 6.12
C PHE A 151 -1.85 -20.72 5.34
N ASP A 152 -2.28 -19.53 4.93
CA ASP A 152 -3.46 -19.29 4.07
C ASP A 152 -3.09 -19.24 2.58
N GLY A 153 -1.82 -19.42 2.24
CA GLY A 153 -1.31 -19.38 0.86
C GLY A 153 -1.05 -17.95 0.34
N ASN A 154 -1.09 -16.93 1.18
CA ASN A 154 -0.76 -15.56 0.78
C ASN A 154 0.72 -15.45 0.44
N LYS A 155 1.05 -14.85 -0.70
CA LYS A 155 2.43 -14.68 -1.15
C LYS A 155 3.11 -13.53 -0.43
N ILE A 156 4.29 -13.80 0.11
CA ILE A 156 5.13 -12.81 0.78
C ILE A 156 6.51 -12.83 0.15
N GLU A 157 6.92 -11.72 -0.44
CA GLU A 157 8.27 -11.52 -0.91
C GLU A 157 9.11 -10.94 0.23
N LEU A 158 10.14 -11.67 0.62
CA LEU A 158 11.14 -11.21 1.57
C LEU A 158 12.29 -10.60 0.78
N VAL A 159 12.56 -9.33 0.96
CA VAL A 159 13.65 -8.59 0.31
C VAL A 159 14.66 -8.22 1.39
N PHE A 160 15.82 -8.87 1.36
CA PHE A 160 16.93 -8.61 2.27
C PHE A 160 17.86 -7.56 1.66
N LEU A 161 18.06 -6.45 2.35
CA LEU A 161 18.82 -5.30 1.92
C LEU A 161 20.17 -5.28 2.61
N THR A 162 21.25 -5.01 1.83
CA THR A 162 22.63 -4.93 2.35
C THR A 162 22.95 -3.58 2.98
N ASP A 163 22.28 -2.51 2.57
CA ASP A 163 22.45 -1.17 3.11
C ASP A 163 21.34 -0.81 4.10
N GLU A 164 21.60 0.21 4.92
CA GLU A 164 20.62 0.70 5.89
C GLU A 164 19.34 1.15 5.19
N LEU A 165 18.21 0.69 5.71
CA LEU A 165 16.87 0.98 5.20
C LEU A 165 16.59 2.49 5.11
N ASP A 166 17.24 3.29 5.96
CA ASP A 166 17.02 4.72 6.10
C ASP A 166 17.41 5.53 4.86
N ASN A 167 18.44 5.10 4.12
CA ASN A 167 18.92 5.85 2.95
C ASN A 167 17.95 5.86 1.77
N TYR A 168 17.01 4.90 1.72
CA TYR A 168 16.09 4.72 0.59
C TYR A 168 14.61 4.73 0.98
N ASN A 169 14.28 5.02 2.22
CA ASN A 169 12.90 5.00 2.74
C ASN A 169 12.17 3.66 2.51
N PHE A 170 12.88 2.53 2.61
CA PHE A 170 12.27 1.18 2.54
C PHE A 170 11.75 0.68 3.88
N ASN A 171 11.57 1.55 4.86
CA ASN A 171 11.08 1.19 6.18
C ASN A 171 9.55 0.99 6.22
N THR A 172 8.99 0.44 5.14
CA THR A 172 7.57 0.13 5.04
C THR A 172 7.35 -1.18 4.31
N SER A 173 6.12 -1.67 4.30
CA SER A 173 5.74 -2.76 3.39
C SER A 173 5.48 -2.23 1.98
N GLY A 174 5.73 -3.06 0.98
CA GLY A 174 5.24 -2.88 -0.38
C GLY A 174 4.18 -3.93 -0.72
N PHE A 175 3.52 -3.78 -1.85
CA PHE A 175 2.58 -4.79 -2.34
C PHE A 175 2.47 -4.79 -3.85
N GLN A 176 2.01 -5.93 -4.39
CA GLN A 176 1.75 -6.08 -5.82
C GLN A 176 0.26 -6.19 -6.08
N LEU A 177 -0.21 -5.42 -7.07
CA LEU A 177 -1.55 -5.52 -7.63
C LEU A 177 -1.48 -6.25 -8.96
N ASN A 178 -2.25 -7.34 -9.09
CA ASN A 178 -2.56 -7.90 -10.40
C ASN A 178 -3.76 -7.14 -10.97
N VAL A 179 -3.62 -6.66 -12.20
CA VAL A 179 -4.58 -5.80 -12.85
C VAL A 179 -4.85 -6.27 -14.29
N THR A 180 -6.01 -5.94 -14.83
CA THR A 180 -6.34 -6.28 -16.23
C THR A 180 -5.62 -5.39 -17.22
N ASN A 181 -5.33 -4.14 -16.82
CA ASN A 181 -4.64 -3.16 -17.66
C ASN A 181 -3.80 -2.22 -16.81
N ALA A 182 -2.47 -2.39 -16.85
CA ALA A 182 -1.54 -1.61 -16.05
C ALA A 182 -1.58 -0.11 -16.37
N LYS A 183 -1.83 0.28 -17.64
CA LYS A 183 -1.94 1.69 -18.05
C LYS A 183 -3.18 2.36 -17.43
N ILE A 184 -4.32 1.68 -17.42
CA ILE A 184 -5.58 2.22 -16.85
C ILE A 184 -5.44 2.33 -15.33
N THR A 185 -5.03 1.26 -14.67
CA THR A 185 -4.86 1.27 -13.21
C THR A 185 -3.73 2.19 -12.77
N GLY A 186 -2.63 2.26 -13.53
CA GLY A 186 -1.56 3.23 -13.28
C GLY A 186 -2.02 4.68 -13.40
N SER A 187 -2.91 4.98 -14.35
CA SER A 187 -3.52 6.31 -14.46
C SER A 187 -4.42 6.63 -13.26
N PHE A 188 -5.19 5.67 -12.78
CA PHE A 188 -5.99 5.79 -11.57
C PHE A 188 -5.09 6.05 -10.33
N LEU A 189 -4.04 5.27 -10.14
CA LEU A 189 -3.11 5.48 -9.02
C LEU A 189 -2.50 6.88 -9.04
N ARG A 190 -2.07 7.38 -10.22
CA ARG A 190 -1.45 8.70 -10.34
C ARG A 190 -2.45 9.84 -10.19
N ASN A 191 -3.52 9.79 -10.98
CA ASN A 191 -4.38 10.96 -11.18
C ASN A 191 -5.44 11.07 -10.08
N ILE A 192 -5.92 9.94 -9.54
CA ILE A 192 -6.94 9.92 -8.49
C ILE A 192 -6.28 9.84 -7.12
N LEU A 193 -5.33 8.92 -6.93
CA LEU A 193 -4.72 8.63 -5.63
C LEU A 193 -3.39 9.35 -5.37
N GLY A 194 -2.85 10.07 -6.34
CA GLY A 194 -1.64 10.88 -6.16
C GLY A 194 -0.34 10.09 -6.05
N PHE A 195 -0.31 8.83 -6.50
CA PHE A 195 0.92 8.06 -6.54
C PHE A 195 1.91 8.64 -7.54
N LYS A 196 3.19 8.61 -7.20
CA LYS A 196 4.29 8.91 -8.11
C LYS A 196 4.68 7.65 -8.87
N TYR A 197 4.80 7.74 -10.19
CA TYR A 197 5.35 6.65 -11.01
C TYR A 197 6.87 6.64 -10.88
N ILE A 198 7.43 5.46 -10.64
CA ILE A 198 8.87 5.22 -10.57
C ILE A 198 9.19 4.18 -11.64
N LYS A 199 10.01 4.53 -12.62
CA LYS A 199 10.48 3.56 -13.61
C LYS A 199 11.43 2.57 -12.93
N ASN A 200 11.22 1.27 -13.16
CA ASN A 200 12.11 0.20 -12.73
C ASN A 200 12.96 -0.31 -13.92
N GLU A 201 14.15 -0.83 -13.63
CA GLU A 201 15.04 -1.46 -14.61
C GLU A 201 14.50 -2.79 -15.17
N GLU A 202 13.60 -3.46 -14.44
CA GLU A 202 12.98 -4.74 -14.81
C GLU A 202 11.68 -4.61 -15.63
N ASN A 203 11.36 -3.45 -16.20
CA ASN A 203 10.11 -3.15 -16.94
C ASN A 203 8.80 -3.38 -16.14
N GLN A 204 8.87 -3.38 -14.82
CA GLN A 204 7.68 -3.39 -13.97
C GLN A 204 7.19 -1.96 -13.72
N ASP A 205 5.89 -1.76 -13.73
CA ASP A 205 5.29 -0.48 -13.37
C ASP A 205 5.26 -0.35 -11.85
N ILE A 206 6.22 0.42 -11.30
CA ILE A 206 6.32 0.70 -9.87
C ILE A 206 5.79 2.09 -9.59
N PHE A 207 4.97 2.18 -8.56
CA PHE A 207 4.42 3.41 -8.03
C PHE A 207 4.84 3.58 -6.57
N LYS A 208 4.89 4.82 -6.12
CA LYS A 208 5.18 5.18 -4.73
C LYS A 208 4.17 6.21 -4.22
N ILE A 209 3.72 6.02 -2.99
CA ILE A 209 3.02 7.05 -2.22
C ILE A 209 3.64 7.11 -0.82
N GLY A 210 4.06 8.30 -0.40
CA GLY A 210 4.90 8.40 0.78
C GLY A 210 6.08 7.43 0.67
N LYS A 211 6.21 6.51 1.61
CA LYS A 211 7.26 5.48 1.65
C LYS A 211 6.85 4.15 1.04
N THR A 212 5.55 3.91 0.79
CA THR A 212 5.04 2.62 0.30
C THR A 212 5.23 2.45 -1.20
N LEU A 213 5.74 1.29 -1.61
CA LEU A 213 5.90 0.88 -3.00
C LEU A 213 4.75 -0.02 -3.44
N VAL A 214 4.26 0.21 -4.66
CA VAL A 214 3.19 -0.58 -5.29
C VAL A 214 3.62 -1.01 -6.67
N ASN A 215 3.67 -2.32 -6.90
CA ASN A 215 3.97 -2.91 -8.20
C ASN A 215 2.66 -3.23 -8.92
N LEU A 216 2.55 -2.86 -10.19
CA LEU A 216 1.48 -3.34 -11.06
C LEU A 216 1.98 -4.49 -11.92
N ASN A 217 1.21 -5.57 -11.93
CA ASN A 217 1.42 -6.71 -12.81
C ASN A 217 0.17 -6.92 -13.67
N GLU A 218 0.31 -6.75 -14.99
CA GLU A 218 -0.80 -6.97 -15.91
C GLU A 218 -0.99 -8.46 -16.18
N VAL A 219 -2.18 -8.96 -15.88
CA VAL A 219 -2.55 -10.38 -16.07
C VAL A 219 -3.50 -10.49 -17.26
N LYS A 220 -2.97 -10.93 -18.38
CA LYS A 220 -3.76 -11.09 -19.61
C LYS A 220 -4.72 -12.27 -19.52
N GLY A 221 -5.96 -12.04 -19.92
CA GLY A 221 -6.98 -13.10 -20.04
C GLY A 221 -7.55 -13.61 -18.71
N SER A 222 -7.22 -13.01 -17.57
CA SER A 222 -7.83 -13.39 -16.31
C SER A 222 -9.21 -12.76 -16.15
N SER A 223 -10.22 -13.62 -15.89
CA SER A 223 -11.56 -13.19 -15.48
C SER A 223 -11.79 -13.37 -13.97
N LYS A 224 -10.87 -14.04 -13.28
CA LYS A 224 -11.00 -14.28 -11.84
C LYS A 224 -10.55 -13.07 -11.06
N LYS A 225 -11.42 -12.60 -10.18
CA LYS A 225 -11.16 -11.48 -9.28
C LYS A 225 -11.18 -11.95 -7.83
N ARG A 226 -10.20 -11.47 -7.07
CA ARG A 226 -10.14 -11.61 -5.61
C ARG A 226 -10.11 -10.20 -5.03
N VAL A 227 -11.27 -9.60 -5.00
CA VAL A 227 -11.53 -8.24 -4.51
C VAL A 227 -12.77 -8.26 -3.63
N GLY A 228 -12.75 -7.54 -2.53
CA GLY A 228 -13.87 -7.50 -1.58
C GLY A 228 -13.42 -7.07 -0.20
N LEU A 229 -14.38 -6.94 0.71
CA LEU A 229 -14.13 -6.58 2.09
C LEU A 229 -13.54 -7.75 2.89
N PRO A 230 -12.85 -7.48 4.00
CA PRO A 230 -12.39 -8.51 4.91
C PRO A 230 -13.56 -9.38 5.41
N GLY A 231 -13.45 -10.69 5.25
CA GLY A 231 -14.50 -11.67 5.53
C GLY A 231 -15.31 -12.10 4.30
N GLU A 232 -15.31 -11.32 3.22
CA GLU A 232 -15.93 -11.72 1.94
C GLU A 232 -14.93 -12.48 1.04
N ILE A 233 -13.66 -12.16 1.18
CA ILE A 233 -12.57 -12.82 0.45
C ILE A 233 -11.49 -13.32 1.40
N GLU A 234 -10.64 -14.22 0.91
CA GLU A 234 -9.46 -14.71 1.62
C GLU A 234 -8.22 -13.89 1.28
N GLY A 235 -7.31 -13.78 2.25
CA GLY A 235 -6.02 -13.13 2.08
C GLY A 235 -6.11 -11.61 1.99
N TYR A 236 -5.32 -11.01 1.13
CA TYR A 236 -5.21 -9.58 0.98
C TYR A 236 -6.52 -8.97 0.49
N SER A 237 -7.15 -8.16 1.31
CA SER A 237 -8.49 -7.60 1.03
C SER A 237 -8.44 -6.18 0.51
N LEU A 238 -7.77 -5.28 1.24
CA LEU A 238 -7.75 -3.87 0.88
C LEU A 238 -6.47 -3.18 1.33
N VAL A 239 -6.21 -2.04 0.71
CA VAL A 239 -5.14 -1.12 1.06
C VAL A 239 -5.74 0.03 1.84
N GLN A 240 -5.14 0.38 2.98
CA GLN A 240 -5.66 1.42 3.85
C GLN A 240 -4.78 2.67 3.85
N PHE A 241 -5.41 3.81 3.65
CA PHE A 241 -4.91 5.16 3.90
C PHE A 241 -5.40 5.62 5.27
N VAL A 242 -4.49 5.84 6.22
CA VAL A 242 -4.82 6.51 7.48
C VAL A 242 -4.68 8.01 7.24
N VAL A 243 -5.79 8.73 7.34
CA VAL A 243 -5.87 10.16 7.01
C VAL A 243 -6.36 10.98 8.19
N ASN A 244 -6.03 12.28 8.20
CA ASN A 244 -6.51 13.18 9.23
C ASN A 244 -8.02 13.48 9.11
N ASP A 245 -8.54 13.53 7.87
CA ASP A 245 -9.93 13.87 7.57
C ASP A 245 -10.44 13.10 6.35
N VAL A 246 -11.36 12.17 6.60
CA VAL A 246 -11.98 11.35 5.55
C VAL A 246 -12.87 12.19 4.62
N ILE A 247 -13.53 13.23 5.14
CA ILE A 247 -14.39 14.10 4.33
C ILE A 247 -13.56 14.96 3.39
N ALA A 248 -12.45 15.52 3.88
CA ALA A 248 -11.50 16.26 3.03
C ALA A 248 -10.92 15.34 1.94
N SER A 249 -10.54 14.11 2.30
CA SER A 249 -10.03 13.11 1.35
C SER A 249 -11.07 12.75 0.29
N ARG A 250 -12.34 12.56 0.69
CA ARG A 250 -13.47 12.33 -0.23
C ARG A 250 -13.59 13.45 -1.26
N ASN A 251 -13.58 14.70 -0.80
CA ASN A 251 -13.70 15.85 -1.68
C ASN A 251 -12.53 15.95 -2.66
N GLN A 252 -11.31 15.66 -2.21
CA GLN A 252 -10.13 15.63 -3.05
C GLN A 252 -10.22 14.53 -4.13
N ILE A 253 -10.69 13.33 -3.77
CA ILE A 253 -10.90 12.23 -4.73
C ILE A 253 -11.90 12.64 -5.81
N LEU A 254 -13.03 13.25 -5.43
CA LEU A 254 -14.02 13.74 -6.40
C LEU A 254 -13.46 14.85 -7.30
N MET A 255 -12.69 15.80 -6.76
CA MET A 255 -12.02 16.83 -7.55
C MET A 255 -11.01 16.25 -8.53
N ASN A 256 -10.35 15.14 -8.18
CA ASN A 256 -9.45 14.40 -9.06
C ASN A 256 -10.18 13.55 -10.12
N GLY A 257 -11.53 13.56 -10.15
CA GLY A 257 -12.34 12.77 -11.07
C GLY A 257 -12.55 11.31 -10.64
N GLY A 258 -12.23 10.97 -9.40
CA GLY A 258 -12.49 9.66 -8.82
C GLY A 258 -13.96 9.46 -8.45
N LYS A 259 -14.32 8.21 -8.15
CA LYS A 259 -15.66 7.83 -7.69
C LYS A 259 -15.56 7.23 -6.29
N ILE A 260 -16.53 7.55 -5.45
CA ILE A 260 -16.67 6.96 -4.13
C ILE A 260 -17.47 5.65 -4.28
N HIS A 261 -16.89 4.55 -3.78
CA HIS A 261 -17.56 3.25 -3.73
C HIS A 261 -18.53 3.19 -2.55
N THR A 262 -18.05 3.57 -1.37
CA THR A 262 -18.86 3.65 -0.15
C THR A 262 -18.61 4.99 0.54
N GLU A 263 -19.68 5.76 0.74
CA GLU A 263 -19.63 7.07 1.40
C GLU A 263 -19.10 6.96 2.84
N PRO A 264 -18.53 8.04 3.39
CA PRO A 264 -18.03 8.04 4.76
C PRO A 264 -19.07 7.61 5.78
N TYR A 265 -18.71 6.66 6.63
CA TYR A 265 -19.53 6.18 7.73
C TYR A 265 -18.69 5.81 8.96
N LYS A 266 -19.35 5.74 10.13
CA LYS A 266 -18.68 5.40 11.39
C LYS A 266 -18.65 3.90 11.62
N ILE A 267 -17.53 3.40 12.10
CA ILE A 267 -17.39 2.07 12.70
C ILE A 267 -17.44 2.25 14.22
N GLY A 268 -18.64 2.19 14.80
CA GLY A 268 -18.83 2.45 16.21
C GLY A 268 -18.20 3.78 16.62
N ASP A 269 -17.47 3.76 17.74
CA ASP A 269 -16.67 4.90 18.23
C ASP A 269 -15.19 4.82 17.83
N LEU A 270 -14.84 3.90 16.91
CA LEU A 270 -13.44 3.63 16.56
C LEU A 270 -12.92 4.57 15.47
N ALA A 271 -13.64 4.68 14.37
CA ALA A 271 -13.18 5.38 13.20
C ALA A 271 -14.32 5.86 12.29
N ILE A 272 -14.00 6.82 11.42
CA ILE A 272 -14.77 7.09 10.19
C ILE A 272 -13.98 6.49 9.05
N ILE A 273 -14.66 5.74 8.18
CA ILE A 273 -14.06 5.13 7.00
C ILE A 273 -14.88 5.39 5.75
N MET A 274 -14.24 5.33 4.60
CA MET A 274 -14.88 5.26 3.28
C MET A 274 -14.09 4.33 2.37
N PHE A 275 -14.70 3.89 1.28
CA PHE A 275 -14.02 3.08 0.26
C PHE A 275 -14.10 3.73 -1.11
N ILE A 276 -12.99 3.57 -1.84
CA ILE A 276 -12.95 3.79 -3.29
C ILE A 276 -12.51 2.51 -3.97
N GLU A 277 -12.83 2.41 -5.24
CA GLU A 277 -12.57 1.21 -6.04
C GLU A 277 -11.70 1.57 -7.25
N SER A 278 -10.68 0.75 -7.50
CA SER A 278 -9.90 0.85 -8.73
C SER A 278 -10.70 0.36 -9.95
N PRO A 279 -10.23 0.60 -11.19
CA PRO A 279 -10.86 0.05 -12.40
C PRO A 279 -11.03 -1.47 -12.40
N ASP A 280 -10.20 -2.17 -11.61
CA ASP A 280 -10.24 -3.63 -11.47
C ASP A 280 -11.10 -4.13 -10.31
N GLY A 281 -11.64 -3.23 -9.49
CA GLY A 281 -12.44 -3.57 -8.31
C GLY A 281 -11.64 -3.67 -7.01
N ILE A 282 -10.34 -3.35 -7.03
CA ILE A 282 -9.51 -3.37 -5.82
C ILE A 282 -9.94 -2.22 -4.91
N LEU A 283 -10.22 -2.53 -3.65
CA LEU A 283 -10.68 -1.56 -2.67
C LEU A 283 -9.52 -0.85 -1.98
N PHE A 284 -9.68 0.47 -1.84
CA PHE A 284 -8.83 1.33 -1.04
C PHE A 284 -9.69 1.98 0.05
N GLU A 285 -9.32 1.74 1.30
CA GLU A 285 -9.96 2.33 2.46
C GLU A 285 -9.27 3.65 2.83
N PHE A 286 -10.07 4.67 3.13
CA PHE A 286 -9.63 5.88 3.78
C PHE A 286 -10.23 5.91 5.17
N GLY A 287 -9.40 5.90 6.19
CA GLY A 287 -9.82 5.82 7.58
C GLY A 287 -9.20 6.90 8.45
N ALA A 288 -10.01 7.50 9.33
CA ALA A 288 -9.57 8.40 10.40
C ALA A 288 -10.07 7.88 11.73
N ALA A 289 -9.17 7.74 12.72
CA ALA A 289 -9.54 7.37 14.07
C ALA A 289 -10.42 8.46 14.70
N LEU A 290 -11.47 8.05 15.41
CA LEU A 290 -12.22 8.95 16.27
C LEU A 290 -11.41 9.10 17.55
N VAL A 291 -10.71 10.23 17.70
CA VAL A 291 -9.96 10.54 18.90
C VAL A 291 -10.97 10.66 20.06
N LYS A 292 -10.74 9.87 21.13
CA LYS A 292 -11.43 10.07 22.40
C LYS A 292 -10.73 11.12 23.22
#